data_0cccd3a64dd6947b52e297409678b227
#
_entry.id   0cccd3a64dd6947b52e297409678b227
#
_cell.length_a   1.000
_cell.length_b   1.000
_cell.length_c   1.000
_cell.angle_alpha   90.00
_cell.angle_beta   90.00
_cell.angle_gamma   90.00
#
_symmetry.space_group_name_H-M   'P 1'
#
loop_
_entity.id
_entity.type
_entity.pdbx_description
1 polymer ?
#
loop_
_entity_poly.entity_id
_entity_poly.type
_entity_poly.pdbx_seq_one_letter_code
_entity_poly.pdbx_strand_id
1 'polypeptide(L)'
;MKYRNLILTALFTVSFFTHVGCKEEGTGWTPDMIPDDPVVEEPEDTEYHQYKAPLYWSVYEYCKKLEDAGQQKIDMSEGTWQMVIDFVAEHMKPYGFDMICTDGFIAMDGTTEPCEGGYMTRYGDMRLDKLAAMCKAKGLKLGVYDNPLWIHGPHDMLVKGTNIPLGDLLYKQGEDEVKHPEASDLFPWLVASHNGAKEYIDGFFEYFKNMGVDYIRMDFLSWYEDGYDRYMGTSGRGYGREEYRLALKYICEAAHKYGVFASLVMPHLYQDAEIEKEYGHMVRIVSDTSMGGWEHFSRGSRGTVYQEWPNCMNMFDGFVHWSHISGRGKVILDGDFTRLNTFFGEGEKQSVISLQLMAGGPIAITDMPGDSFSLDDLKYIQNREILALNSDAFVGKPLSDTGGSWDPKTQIWWGQMKNGDYIVGLFNREDDRQNRTIDFSEIGIEGEMNVRDLWKQLDEGTASQ
;
A
#
# COMPACT_ATOMS: atom_id res chain seq x y z
N MET A 1 -2.52 29.14 23.95
CA MET A 1 -3.56 28.31 23.36
C MET A 1 -3.92 28.92 22.02
N LYS A 2 -3.31 28.42 20.92
CA LYS A 2 -3.68 28.82 19.55
C LYS A 2 -4.71 27.81 19.06
N TYR A 3 -5.91 28.28 18.76
CA TYR A 3 -6.94 27.48 18.11
C TYR A 3 -6.43 27.07 16.72
N ARG A 4 -6.20 25.77 16.52
CA ARG A 4 -6.00 25.19 15.19
C ARG A 4 -7.34 25.20 14.48
N ASN A 5 -7.42 25.91 13.38
CA ASN A 5 -8.61 25.98 12.55
C ASN A 5 -8.83 24.63 11.86
N LEU A 6 -10.08 24.25 11.82
CA LEU A 6 -10.61 23.05 11.17
C LEU A 6 -10.21 23.07 9.68
N ILE A 7 -9.42 22.09 9.25
CA ILE A 7 -9.10 21.89 7.85
C ILE A 7 -10.26 21.12 7.23
N LEU A 8 -10.96 21.74 6.30
CA LEU A 8 -12.06 21.13 5.58
C LEU A 8 -11.48 20.45 4.33
N THR A 9 -11.44 19.12 4.35
CA THR A 9 -11.21 18.33 3.14
C THR A 9 -12.58 17.96 2.58
N ALA A 10 -12.90 18.46 1.41
CA ALA A 10 -14.15 18.13 0.72
C ALA A 10 -13.83 17.23 -0.48
N LEU A 11 -14.53 16.13 -0.59
CA LEU A 11 -14.59 15.29 -1.79
C LEU A 11 -15.93 15.53 -2.46
N PHE A 12 -15.92 15.88 -3.73
CA PHE A 12 -17.13 16.14 -4.50
C PHE A 12 -17.26 15.17 -5.66
N THR A 13 -18.45 14.66 -5.88
CA THR A 13 -18.83 13.89 -7.07
C THR A 13 -19.63 14.81 -7.99
N VAL A 14 -19.28 14.82 -9.25
CA VAL A 14 -19.99 15.61 -10.27
C VAL A 14 -20.54 14.64 -11.32
N SER A 15 -21.86 14.49 -11.37
CA SER A 15 -22.53 13.46 -12.19
C SER A 15 -23.13 14.05 -13.49
N PHE A 16 -22.92 13.36 -14.61
CA PHE A 16 -23.55 13.66 -15.90
C PHE A 16 -24.95 13.04 -15.97
N PHE A 17 -25.99 13.87 -16.14
CA PHE A 17 -27.28 13.38 -16.59
C PHE A 17 -27.47 13.71 -18.07
N THR A 18 -27.35 12.72 -18.95
CA THR A 18 -27.89 12.84 -20.31
C THR A 18 -29.42 12.69 -20.21
N HIS A 19 -30.14 13.77 -20.45
CA HIS A 19 -31.61 13.77 -20.55
C HIS A 19 -32.09 12.93 -21.73
N VAL A 20 -32.54 11.71 -21.45
CA VAL A 20 -33.64 11.10 -22.21
C VAL A 20 -34.83 11.11 -21.28
N GLY A 21 -35.79 11.94 -21.60
CA GLY A 21 -36.90 12.28 -20.71
C GLY A 21 -37.76 11.11 -20.31
N CYS A 22 -37.94 10.95 -19.01
CA CYS A 22 -39.18 10.56 -18.38
C CYS A 22 -39.19 11.20 -16.99
N LYS A 23 -40.26 11.96 -16.71
CA LYS A 23 -40.54 12.51 -15.41
C LYS A 23 -40.83 11.39 -14.43
N GLU A 24 -40.01 11.25 -13.40
CA GLU A 24 -40.45 10.76 -12.09
C GLU A 24 -39.60 11.43 -11.01
N GLU A 25 -40.28 11.73 -9.90
CA GLU A 25 -39.78 12.55 -8.80
C GLU A 25 -38.58 11.90 -8.11
N GLY A 26 -37.62 12.75 -7.74
CA GLY A 26 -36.31 12.40 -7.19
C GLY A 26 -36.38 11.43 -6.02
N THR A 27 -35.80 10.27 -6.21
CA THR A 27 -35.28 9.46 -5.13
C THR A 27 -33.80 9.78 -5.00
N GLY A 28 -33.43 10.30 -3.85
CA GLY A 28 -32.02 10.53 -3.51
C GLY A 28 -31.19 9.27 -3.72
N TRP A 29 -29.95 9.45 -4.09
CA TRP A 29 -28.97 8.36 -4.23
C TRP A 29 -28.93 7.55 -2.91
N THR A 30 -29.07 6.23 -3.00
CA THR A 30 -28.96 5.32 -1.86
C THR A 30 -27.77 4.38 -2.07
N PRO A 31 -27.12 3.89 -0.98
CA PRO A 31 -26.02 2.94 -1.07
C PRO A 31 -26.34 1.67 -1.87
N ASP A 32 -27.60 1.32 -2.01
CA ASP A 32 -28.09 0.18 -2.78
C ASP A 32 -28.18 0.44 -4.28
N MET A 33 -27.91 1.68 -4.72
CA MET A 33 -27.86 2.11 -6.12
C MET A 33 -26.45 2.09 -6.71
N ILE A 34 -25.50 1.36 -6.12
CA ILE A 34 -24.31 0.98 -6.84
C ILE A 34 -24.80 0.05 -7.95
N PRO A 35 -24.75 0.44 -9.23
CA PRO A 35 -25.14 -0.47 -10.30
C PRO A 35 -24.33 -1.75 -10.15
N ASP A 36 -24.96 -2.90 -10.34
CA ASP A 36 -24.20 -4.11 -10.65
C ASP A 36 -23.18 -3.73 -11.70
N ASP A 37 -21.89 -3.95 -11.42
CA ASP A 37 -20.76 -3.49 -12.22
C ASP A 37 -21.12 -3.54 -13.71
N PRO A 38 -21.12 -2.41 -14.43
CA PRO A 38 -21.24 -2.48 -15.88
C PRO A 38 -20.11 -3.39 -16.33
N VAL A 39 -20.43 -4.36 -17.18
CA VAL A 39 -19.40 -5.16 -17.86
C VAL A 39 -18.60 -4.18 -18.73
N VAL A 40 -17.62 -3.54 -18.10
CA VAL A 40 -16.58 -2.80 -18.77
C VAL A 40 -15.71 -3.86 -19.39
N GLU A 41 -15.51 -3.83 -20.70
CA GLU A 41 -14.41 -4.54 -21.34
C GLU A 41 -13.15 -4.14 -20.54
N GLU A 42 -12.60 -5.10 -19.78
CA GLU A 42 -11.37 -4.89 -19.05
C GLU A 42 -10.31 -4.40 -20.06
N PRO A 43 -9.55 -3.35 -19.75
CA PRO A 43 -8.43 -2.97 -20.60
C PRO A 43 -7.55 -4.21 -20.80
N GLU A 44 -7.06 -4.42 -22.02
CA GLU A 44 -6.15 -5.53 -22.33
C GLU A 44 -5.13 -5.67 -21.21
N ASP A 45 -5.16 -6.83 -20.57
CA ASP A 45 -4.41 -7.20 -19.38
C ASP A 45 -2.94 -6.84 -19.57
N THR A 46 -2.46 -5.83 -18.84
CA THR A 46 -1.03 -5.72 -18.64
C THR A 46 -0.68 -6.85 -17.70
N GLU A 47 -0.09 -7.88 -18.19
CA GLU A 47 0.06 -9.26 -17.70
C GLU A 47 0.36 -9.38 -16.19
N TYR A 48 0.80 -8.27 -15.53
CA TYR A 48 1.34 -8.31 -14.18
C TYR A 48 0.69 -7.31 -13.19
N HIS A 49 -0.23 -6.44 -13.60
CA HIS A 49 -0.74 -5.41 -12.70
C HIS A 49 -2.11 -5.74 -12.13
N GLN A 50 -2.29 -5.42 -10.86
CA GLN A 50 -3.59 -5.46 -10.21
C GLN A 50 -4.38 -4.19 -10.51
N TYR A 51 -5.71 -4.32 -10.55
CA TYR A 51 -6.57 -3.17 -10.86
C TYR A 51 -7.06 -2.42 -9.65
N LYS A 52 -6.92 -3.01 -8.46
CA LYS A 52 -7.50 -2.52 -7.21
C LYS A 52 -6.51 -2.62 -6.07
N ALA A 53 -6.30 -1.51 -5.37
CA ALA A 53 -5.45 -1.49 -4.19
C ALA A 53 -6.10 -2.25 -3.01
N PRO A 54 -5.32 -2.96 -2.18
CA PRO A 54 -5.84 -3.67 -1.03
C PRO A 54 -6.30 -2.71 0.08
N LEU A 55 -7.39 -3.09 0.76
CA LEU A 55 -7.83 -2.47 2.00
C LEU A 55 -7.64 -3.51 3.11
N TYR A 56 -6.87 -3.18 4.15
CA TYR A 56 -6.51 -4.17 5.15
C TYR A 56 -6.17 -3.57 6.51
N TRP A 57 -6.09 -4.45 7.52
CA TRP A 57 -5.51 -4.14 8.82
C TRP A 57 -4.11 -4.76 8.92
N SER A 58 -3.15 -4.01 9.49
CA SER A 58 -1.79 -4.48 9.71
C SER A 58 -1.40 -4.37 11.18
N VAL A 59 -0.56 -5.29 11.63
CA VAL A 59 -0.03 -5.37 13.00
C VAL A 59 1.00 -4.27 13.35
N TYR A 60 1.33 -3.39 12.42
CA TYR A 60 2.41 -2.41 12.54
C TYR A 60 2.36 -1.57 13.84
N GLU A 61 1.19 -1.04 14.22
CA GLU A 61 1.03 -0.25 15.46
C GLU A 61 1.43 -1.05 16.71
N TYR A 62 1.06 -2.34 16.74
CA TYR A 62 1.45 -3.23 17.84
C TYR A 62 2.96 -3.43 17.86
N CYS A 63 3.58 -3.70 16.72
CA CYS A 63 5.03 -3.84 16.60
C CYS A 63 5.75 -2.56 17.02
N LYS A 64 5.29 -1.40 16.59
CA LYS A 64 5.86 -0.10 16.94
C LYS A 64 5.81 0.17 18.45
N LYS A 65 4.72 -0.19 19.11
CA LYS A 65 4.61 -0.09 20.58
C LYS A 65 5.59 -0.99 21.31
N LEU A 66 5.82 -2.20 20.81
CA LEU A 66 6.80 -3.12 21.39
C LEU A 66 8.23 -2.57 21.21
N GLU A 67 8.54 -2.03 20.04
CA GLU A 67 9.82 -1.37 19.76
C GLU A 67 10.06 -0.18 20.70
N ASP A 68 9.09 0.71 20.81
CA ASP A 68 9.16 1.87 21.71
C ASP A 68 9.33 1.47 23.18
N ALA A 69 8.85 0.27 23.55
CA ALA A 69 9.06 -0.34 24.87
C ALA A 69 10.40 -1.09 24.99
N GLY A 70 11.25 -1.07 23.95
CA GLY A 70 12.54 -1.77 23.93
C GLY A 70 12.45 -3.29 23.78
N GLN A 71 11.32 -3.79 23.29
CA GLN A 71 11.14 -5.23 23.01
C GLN A 71 11.52 -5.51 21.56
N GLN A 72 12.30 -6.56 21.37
CA GLN A 72 12.76 -6.99 20.03
C GLN A 72 11.96 -8.15 19.45
N LYS A 73 11.04 -8.72 20.23
CA LYS A 73 10.24 -9.88 19.83
C LYS A 73 8.76 -9.54 19.83
N ILE A 74 8.07 -9.95 18.76
CA ILE A 74 6.61 -9.85 18.71
C ILE A 74 6.02 -10.94 19.60
N ASP A 75 5.31 -10.51 20.64
CA ASP A 75 4.62 -11.39 21.58
C ASP A 75 3.12 -11.10 21.55
N MET A 76 2.50 -11.26 20.39
CA MET A 76 1.06 -11.12 20.24
C MET A 76 0.39 -12.48 20.44
N SER A 77 -0.31 -12.62 21.55
CA SER A 77 -0.98 -13.87 21.91
C SER A 77 -2.04 -14.29 20.90
N GLU A 78 -2.34 -15.59 20.85
CA GLU A 78 -3.42 -16.12 20.01
C GLU A 78 -4.76 -15.44 20.32
N GLY A 79 -5.04 -15.16 21.60
CA GLY A 79 -6.26 -14.45 22.01
C GLY A 79 -6.31 -13.01 21.45
N THR A 80 -5.16 -12.34 21.41
CA THR A 80 -5.07 -10.99 20.81
C THR A 80 -5.27 -11.05 19.28
N TRP A 81 -4.66 -12.02 18.59
CA TRP A 81 -4.92 -12.27 17.18
C TRP A 81 -6.40 -12.53 16.91
N GLN A 82 -7.04 -13.38 17.73
CA GLN A 82 -8.45 -13.68 17.57
C GLN A 82 -9.34 -12.44 17.76
N MET A 83 -9.04 -11.60 18.76
CA MET A 83 -9.75 -10.35 19.00
C MET A 83 -9.64 -9.39 17.81
N VAL A 84 -8.46 -9.25 17.23
CA VAL A 84 -8.25 -8.43 16.01
C VAL A 84 -9.01 -9.00 14.81
N ILE A 85 -8.90 -10.31 14.59
CA ILE A 85 -9.61 -11.00 13.49
C ILE A 85 -11.12 -10.81 13.61
N ASP A 86 -11.67 -10.96 14.81
CA ASP A 86 -13.10 -10.77 15.06
C ASP A 86 -13.52 -9.31 14.80
N PHE A 87 -12.74 -8.34 15.27
CA PHE A 87 -13.00 -6.93 15.02
C PHE A 87 -12.99 -6.57 13.55
N VAL A 88 -11.95 -7.00 12.81
CA VAL A 88 -11.85 -6.72 11.37
C VAL A 88 -13.01 -7.40 10.62
N ALA A 89 -13.35 -8.63 10.95
CA ALA A 89 -14.46 -9.36 10.33
C ALA A 89 -15.81 -8.68 10.56
N GLU A 90 -16.04 -8.12 11.74
CA GLU A 90 -17.31 -7.49 12.12
C GLU A 90 -17.42 -6.05 11.60
N HIS A 91 -16.38 -5.24 11.78
CA HIS A 91 -16.45 -3.79 11.60
C HIS A 91 -15.82 -3.27 10.32
N MET A 92 -14.87 -4.00 9.71
CA MET A 92 -14.09 -3.53 8.57
C MET A 92 -14.40 -4.31 7.27
N LYS A 93 -14.53 -5.62 7.35
CA LYS A 93 -14.81 -6.48 6.19
C LYS A 93 -16.06 -6.10 5.39
N PRO A 94 -17.20 -5.70 6.02
CA PRO A 94 -18.39 -5.26 5.28
C PRO A 94 -18.17 -4.02 4.40
N TYR A 95 -17.00 -3.38 4.55
CA TYR A 95 -16.61 -2.17 3.83
C TYR A 95 -15.39 -2.38 2.93
N GLY A 96 -15.00 -3.64 2.70
CA GLY A 96 -13.96 -4.02 1.75
C GLY A 96 -12.58 -4.25 2.36
N PHE A 97 -12.38 -4.08 3.67
CA PHE A 97 -11.14 -4.43 4.37
C PHE A 97 -11.14 -5.92 4.67
N ASP A 98 -10.76 -6.73 3.72
CA ASP A 98 -10.94 -8.18 3.75
C ASP A 98 -9.67 -8.97 4.12
N MET A 99 -8.61 -8.29 4.56
CA MET A 99 -7.31 -8.89 4.84
C MET A 99 -6.73 -8.41 6.18
N ILE A 100 -6.01 -9.31 6.84
CA ILE A 100 -5.08 -9.02 7.93
C ILE A 100 -3.68 -9.28 7.42
N CYS A 101 -2.76 -8.35 7.66
CA CYS A 101 -1.38 -8.46 7.24
C CYS A 101 -0.45 -8.50 8.46
N THR A 102 0.51 -9.42 8.45
CA THR A 102 1.67 -9.34 9.34
C THR A 102 2.58 -8.23 8.83
N ASP A 103 3.24 -7.52 9.74
CA ASP A 103 4.21 -6.48 9.37
C ASP A 103 5.12 -6.14 10.54
N GLY A 104 6.25 -5.49 10.25
CA GLY A 104 7.20 -5.04 11.25
C GLY A 104 8.34 -6.03 11.45
N PHE A 105 8.61 -6.42 12.68
CA PHE A 105 9.79 -7.19 13.01
C PHE A 105 9.72 -8.62 12.53
N ILE A 106 10.67 -9.00 11.69
CA ILE A 106 10.97 -10.40 11.44
C ILE A 106 11.85 -10.86 12.59
N ALA A 107 11.48 -11.97 13.23
CA ALA A 107 12.37 -12.64 14.14
C ALA A 107 13.54 -13.24 13.33
N MET A 108 14.63 -12.49 13.25
CA MET A 108 15.88 -12.92 12.58
C MET A 108 16.72 -13.86 13.43
N ASP A 109 16.23 -14.27 14.59
CA ASP A 109 17.00 -14.98 15.60
C ASP A 109 17.15 -16.50 15.36
N GLY A 110 16.82 -16.98 14.16
CA GLY A 110 16.93 -18.40 13.83
C GLY A 110 15.93 -19.30 14.56
N THR A 111 14.95 -18.73 15.27
CA THR A 111 13.90 -19.50 15.98
C THR A 111 12.80 -19.97 15.03
N THR A 112 12.85 -19.57 13.76
CA THR A 112 11.98 -20.11 12.74
C THR A 112 12.37 -21.54 12.44
N GLU A 113 11.50 -22.50 12.77
CA GLU A 113 11.61 -23.86 12.28
C GLU A 113 11.22 -23.84 10.79
N PRO A 114 12.18 -23.84 9.83
CA PRO A 114 11.81 -23.76 8.43
C PRO A 114 11.09 -25.04 8.00
N CYS A 115 10.14 -24.88 7.09
CA CYS A 115 9.52 -26.01 6.41
C CYS A 115 10.41 -26.54 5.28
N GLU A 116 9.97 -27.59 4.60
CA GLU A 116 10.59 -28.02 3.35
C GLU A 116 10.67 -26.86 2.35
N GLY A 117 11.88 -26.60 1.83
CA GLY A 117 12.19 -25.45 1.00
C GLY A 117 12.77 -24.26 1.75
N GLY A 118 12.78 -24.29 3.07
CA GLY A 118 13.44 -23.28 3.91
C GLY A 118 12.66 -21.98 4.09
N TYR A 119 11.33 -22.01 3.97
CA TYR A 119 10.49 -20.83 4.10
C TYR A 119 10.05 -20.58 5.55
N MET A 120 9.68 -19.35 5.86
CA MET A 120 9.21 -18.94 7.18
C MET A 120 7.91 -19.65 7.57
N THR A 121 7.83 -20.16 8.81
CA THR A 121 6.65 -20.87 9.32
C THR A 121 5.94 -20.13 10.45
N ARG A 122 6.56 -19.09 11.00
CA ARG A 122 6.05 -18.35 12.14
C ARG A 122 6.19 -16.85 11.93
N TYR A 123 5.30 -16.11 12.58
CA TYR A 123 5.43 -14.69 12.81
C TYR A 123 5.42 -14.44 14.32
N GLY A 124 6.58 -14.13 14.89
CA GLY A 124 6.76 -14.19 16.34
C GLY A 124 6.44 -15.58 16.87
N ASP A 125 5.59 -15.66 17.89
CA ASP A 125 5.16 -16.95 18.46
C ASP A 125 3.99 -17.62 17.72
N MET A 126 3.37 -16.90 16.75
CA MET A 126 2.23 -17.42 16.00
C MET A 126 2.69 -18.23 14.78
N ARG A 127 2.17 -19.45 14.65
CA ARG A 127 2.32 -20.22 13.40
C ARG A 127 1.48 -19.60 12.29
N LEU A 128 2.08 -19.38 11.12
CA LEU A 128 1.41 -18.75 9.97
C LEU A 128 0.25 -19.60 9.43
N ASP A 129 0.37 -20.92 9.39
CA ASP A 129 -0.70 -21.82 8.96
C ASP A 129 -1.93 -21.73 9.87
N LYS A 130 -1.71 -21.59 11.18
CA LYS A 130 -2.76 -21.38 12.16
C LYS A 130 -3.41 -20.01 12.00
N LEU A 131 -2.61 -18.96 11.85
CA LEU A 131 -3.12 -17.60 11.61
C LEU A 131 -3.96 -17.54 10.33
N ALA A 132 -3.48 -18.16 9.25
CA ALA A 132 -4.23 -18.27 7.99
C ALA A 132 -5.58 -18.98 8.18
N ALA A 133 -5.59 -20.08 8.95
CA ALA A 133 -6.83 -20.81 9.25
C ALA A 133 -7.80 -19.95 10.07
N MET A 134 -7.32 -19.17 11.05
CA MET A 134 -8.14 -18.26 11.86
C MET A 134 -8.75 -17.15 10.98
N CYS A 135 -7.97 -16.52 10.10
CA CYS A 135 -8.45 -15.52 9.13
C CYS A 135 -9.52 -16.13 8.22
N LYS A 136 -9.23 -17.27 7.62
CA LYS A 136 -10.15 -18.00 6.72
C LYS A 136 -11.46 -18.36 7.38
N ALA A 137 -11.46 -18.74 8.66
CA ALA A 137 -12.67 -19.08 9.41
C ALA A 137 -13.64 -17.88 9.53
N LYS A 138 -13.14 -16.64 9.41
CA LYS A 138 -13.93 -15.40 9.38
C LYS A 138 -14.10 -14.83 7.96
N GLY A 139 -13.64 -15.57 6.94
CA GLY A 139 -13.67 -15.16 5.54
C GLY A 139 -12.76 -13.96 5.27
N LEU A 140 -11.66 -13.84 6.01
CA LEU A 140 -10.58 -12.89 5.77
C LEU A 140 -9.41 -13.58 5.07
N LYS A 141 -8.64 -12.80 4.32
CA LYS A 141 -7.36 -13.18 3.74
C LYS A 141 -6.23 -12.98 4.75
N LEU A 142 -5.12 -13.66 4.56
CA LEU A 142 -3.86 -13.37 5.25
C LEU A 142 -2.88 -12.75 4.26
N GLY A 143 -2.31 -11.59 4.61
CA GLY A 143 -1.11 -11.03 4.02
C GLY A 143 0.08 -11.30 4.93
N VAL A 144 1.25 -11.50 4.33
CA VAL A 144 2.48 -11.80 5.06
C VAL A 144 3.58 -10.80 4.72
N TYR A 145 4.29 -10.35 5.76
CA TYR A 145 5.53 -9.61 5.64
C TYR A 145 6.69 -10.60 5.60
N ASP A 146 7.26 -10.76 4.43
CA ASP A 146 8.42 -11.61 4.17
C ASP A 146 9.01 -11.21 2.80
N ASN A 147 10.23 -11.66 2.50
CA ASN A 147 10.85 -11.38 1.22
C ASN A 147 11.39 -12.68 0.60
N PRO A 148 10.95 -13.05 -0.61
CA PRO A 148 11.42 -14.26 -1.30
C PRO A 148 12.92 -14.22 -1.63
N LEU A 149 13.59 -13.10 -1.40
CA LEU A 149 15.04 -12.98 -1.54
C LEU A 149 15.80 -13.32 -0.25
N TRP A 150 15.09 -13.61 0.86
CA TRP A 150 15.71 -14.04 2.12
C TRP A 150 15.71 -15.55 2.26
N ILE A 151 16.88 -16.10 2.63
CA ILE A 151 17.04 -17.54 2.90
C ILE A 151 16.84 -17.77 4.40
N HIS A 152 15.72 -18.37 4.79
CA HIS A 152 15.40 -18.68 6.19
C HIS A 152 15.88 -20.06 6.63
N GLY A 153 16.06 -20.98 5.69
CA GLY A 153 16.39 -22.37 5.98
C GLY A 153 17.89 -22.62 6.20
N PRO A 154 18.24 -23.78 6.78
CA PRO A 154 19.62 -24.25 6.88
C PRO A 154 20.26 -24.33 5.49
N HIS A 155 21.55 -23.97 5.39
CA HIS A 155 22.27 -23.90 4.12
C HIS A 155 22.43 -25.26 3.40
N ASP A 156 22.36 -26.36 4.12
CA ASP A 156 22.40 -27.73 3.57
C ASP A 156 21.01 -28.26 3.15
N MET A 157 19.95 -27.57 3.47
CA MET A 157 18.60 -27.87 2.98
C MET A 157 18.53 -27.64 1.49
N LEU A 158 17.77 -28.48 0.76
CA LEU A 158 17.65 -28.35 -0.69
C LEU A 158 16.53 -27.41 -1.08
N VAL A 159 16.75 -26.64 -2.15
CA VAL A 159 15.70 -25.94 -2.86
C VAL A 159 14.67 -26.98 -3.31
N LYS A 160 13.40 -26.73 -3.00
CA LYS A 160 12.29 -27.66 -3.26
C LYS A 160 12.27 -28.13 -4.72
N GLY A 161 12.25 -29.45 -4.93
CA GLY A 161 12.23 -30.06 -6.27
C GLY A 161 13.57 -30.07 -7.00
N THR A 162 14.67 -29.71 -6.35
CA THR A 162 16.02 -29.71 -6.93
C THR A 162 17.01 -30.49 -6.05
N ASN A 163 18.27 -30.57 -6.52
CA ASN A 163 19.40 -31.07 -5.74
C ASN A 163 20.35 -29.94 -5.31
N ILE A 164 19.87 -28.68 -5.31
CA ILE A 164 20.68 -27.48 -5.05
C ILE A 164 20.50 -27.10 -3.58
N PRO A 165 21.58 -27.05 -2.79
CA PRO A 165 21.51 -26.55 -1.41
C PRO A 165 21.16 -25.06 -1.35
N LEU A 166 20.41 -24.64 -0.34
CA LEU A 166 20.07 -23.21 -0.12
C LEU A 166 21.31 -22.33 0.00
N GLY A 167 22.41 -22.87 0.57
CA GLY A 167 23.69 -22.17 0.66
C GLY A 167 24.31 -21.82 -0.69
N ASP A 168 23.94 -22.54 -1.77
CA ASP A 168 24.43 -22.24 -3.11
C ASP A 168 23.74 -21.03 -3.75
N LEU A 169 22.64 -20.57 -3.19
CA LEU A 169 21.94 -19.35 -3.61
C LEU A 169 22.58 -18.08 -3.04
N LEU A 170 23.39 -18.19 -1.99
CA LEU A 170 23.98 -17.05 -1.29
C LEU A 170 25.23 -16.54 -2.01
N TYR A 171 25.60 -15.29 -1.72
CA TYR A 171 26.85 -14.70 -2.16
C TYR A 171 28.06 -15.54 -1.74
N LYS A 172 28.97 -15.76 -2.69
CA LYS A 172 30.28 -16.41 -2.46
C LYS A 172 31.39 -15.42 -2.80
N GLN A 173 32.30 -15.22 -1.85
CA GLN A 173 33.36 -14.22 -1.99
C GLN A 173 34.19 -14.46 -3.28
N GLY A 174 34.23 -13.41 -4.13
CA GLY A 174 35.01 -13.41 -5.37
C GLY A 174 34.31 -14.03 -6.59
N GLU A 175 33.04 -14.46 -6.46
CA GLU A 175 32.25 -15.00 -7.57
C GLU A 175 31.28 -13.95 -8.14
N ASP A 176 30.70 -13.15 -7.28
CA ASP A 176 29.68 -12.18 -7.67
C ASP A 176 30.22 -10.75 -7.63
N GLU A 177 29.79 -9.91 -8.53
CA GLU A 177 30.10 -8.50 -8.56
C GLU A 177 29.11 -7.74 -7.67
N VAL A 178 29.57 -7.21 -6.55
CA VAL A 178 28.76 -6.46 -5.58
C VAL A 178 29.32 -5.05 -5.38
N LYS A 179 28.46 -4.11 -4.97
CA LYS A 179 28.86 -2.70 -4.80
C LYS A 179 29.74 -2.46 -3.59
N HIS A 180 29.51 -3.19 -2.49
CA HIS A 180 30.21 -3.04 -1.21
C HIS A 180 30.77 -4.40 -0.73
N PRO A 181 31.86 -4.91 -1.32
CA PRO A 181 32.35 -6.27 -1.04
C PRO A 181 32.69 -6.52 0.43
N GLU A 182 33.12 -5.48 1.14
CA GLU A 182 33.52 -5.56 2.55
C GLU A 182 32.33 -5.41 3.53
N ALA A 183 31.14 -5.04 3.04
CA ALA A 183 29.96 -4.93 3.88
C ALA A 183 29.43 -6.31 4.27
N SER A 184 28.74 -6.37 5.40
CA SER A 184 27.97 -7.53 5.81
C SER A 184 26.50 -7.28 5.57
N ASP A 185 25.81 -8.25 4.97
CA ASP A 185 24.37 -8.18 4.81
C ASP A 185 23.67 -8.44 6.14
N LEU A 186 22.61 -7.68 6.42
CA LEU A 186 21.74 -7.93 7.57
C LEU A 186 20.89 -9.19 7.33
N PHE A 187 20.47 -9.42 6.11
CA PHE A 187 19.67 -10.56 5.68
C PHE A 187 20.49 -11.52 4.82
N PRO A 188 20.25 -12.83 4.90
CA PRO A 188 20.89 -13.80 4.00
C PRO A 188 20.23 -13.74 2.61
N TRP A 189 20.64 -12.76 1.81
CA TRP A 189 20.12 -12.54 0.47
C TRP A 189 20.51 -13.63 -0.50
N LEU A 190 19.55 -14.17 -1.25
CA LEU A 190 19.87 -14.96 -2.44
C LEU A 190 20.37 -14.05 -3.57
N VAL A 191 21.22 -14.56 -4.42
CA VAL A 191 21.66 -13.92 -5.67
C VAL A 191 20.78 -14.43 -6.80
N ALA A 192 20.04 -13.55 -7.46
CA ALA A 192 19.01 -13.96 -8.42
C ALA A 192 19.54 -14.73 -9.65
N SER A 193 20.81 -14.45 -10.05
CA SER A 193 21.49 -15.17 -11.15
C SER A 193 22.02 -16.55 -10.76
N HIS A 194 22.04 -16.90 -9.47
CA HIS A 194 22.50 -18.21 -9.05
C HIS A 194 21.51 -19.32 -9.45
N ASN A 195 22.07 -20.47 -9.79
CA ASN A 195 21.29 -21.64 -10.17
C ASN A 195 20.40 -22.08 -9.00
N GLY A 196 19.10 -22.23 -9.24
CA GLY A 196 18.10 -22.57 -8.21
C GLY A 196 17.40 -21.37 -7.60
N ALA A 197 17.82 -20.11 -7.86
CA ALA A 197 17.19 -18.92 -7.32
C ALA A 197 15.72 -18.77 -7.81
N LYS A 198 15.50 -18.99 -9.10
CA LYS A 198 14.14 -18.96 -9.67
C LYS A 198 13.22 -20.02 -9.05
N GLU A 199 13.73 -21.23 -8.88
CA GLU A 199 12.99 -22.33 -8.26
C GLU A 199 12.67 -22.06 -6.79
N TYR A 200 13.61 -21.42 -6.06
CA TYR A 200 13.37 -21.02 -4.67
C TYR A 200 12.26 -19.98 -4.58
N ILE A 201 12.30 -18.93 -5.40
CA ILE A 201 11.28 -17.88 -5.46
C ILE A 201 9.92 -18.47 -5.88
N ASP A 202 9.88 -19.33 -6.89
CA ASP A 202 8.63 -19.99 -7.32
C ASP A 202 8.03 -20.85 -6.18
N GLY A 203 8.86 -21.64 -5.50
CA GLY A 203 8.46 -22.45 -4.37
C GLY A 203 7.99 -21.63 -3.16
N PHE A 204 8.55 -20.42 -2.94
CA PHE A 204 8.10 -19.49 -1.91
C PHE A 204 6.64 -19.06 -2.13
N PHE A 205 6.31 -18.62 -3.33
CA PHE A 205 4.93 -18.21 -3.66
C PHE A 205 3.97 -19.39 -3.65
N GLU A 206 4.39 -20.56 -4.13
CA GLU A 206 3.59 -21.79 -4.02
C GLU A 206 3.28 -22.14 -2.56
N TYR A 207 4.29 -22.09 -1.69
CA TYR A 207 4.14 -22.39 -0.27
C TYR A 207 3.13 -21.48 0.41
N PHE A 208 3.28 -20.18 0.24
CA PHE A 208 2.37 -19.22 0.85
C PHE A 208 0.95 -19.32 0.27
N LYS A 209 0.81 -19.52 -1.05
CA LYS A 209 -0.51 -19.70 -1.66
C LYS A 209 -1.22 -20.94 -1.15
N ASN A 210 -0.52 -22.05 -1.01
CA ASN A 210 -1.08 -23.31 -0.46
C ASN A 210 -1.54 -23.14 1.00
N MET A 211 -0.92 -22.24 1.74
CA MET A 211 -1.34 -21.86 3.09
C MET A 211 -2.59 -20.96 3.10
N GLY A 212 -2.93 -20.33 1.99
CA GLY A 212 -4.04 -19.38 1.87
C GLY A 212 -3.62 -17.92 2.04
N VAL A 213 -2.34 -17.61 1.77
CA VAL A 213 -1.83 -16.25 1.71
C VAL A 213 -2.04 -15.69 0.31
N ASP A 214 -2.58 -14.48 0.24
CA ASP A 214 -2.90 -13.80 -1.02
C ASP A 214 -2.09 -12.51 -1.25
N TYR A 215 -1.22 -12.13 -0.30
CA TYR A 215 -0.46 -10.89 -0.32
C TYR A 215 0.88 -11.07 0.38
N ILE A 216 1.95 -10.62 -0.26
CA ILE A 216 3.31 -10.57 0.32
C ILE A 216 3.81 -9.12 0.27
N ARG A 217 4.25 -8.61 1.43
CA ARG A 217 4.91 -7.32 1.60
C ARG A 217 6.41 -7.55 1.72
N MET A 218 7.16 -7.18 0.68
CA MET A 218 8.61 -7.45 0.54
C MET A 218 9.39 -6.18 0.82
N ASP A 219 10.18 -6.20 1.89
CA ASP A 219 10.89 -5.02 2.37
C ASP A 219 12.40 -5.05 2.09
N PHE A 220 13.06 -3.91 2.31
CA PHE A 220 14.51 -3.70 2.19
C PHE A 220 15.07 -3.84 0.76
N LEU A 221 14.26 -3.56 -0.26
CA LEU A 221 14.68 -3.74 -1.66
C LEU A 221 15.85 -2.84 -2.06
N SER A 222 15.98 -1.62 -1.49
CA SER A 222 17.13 -0.74 -1.66
C SER A 222 18.44 -1.36 -1.18
N TRP A 223 18.38 -2.17 -0.11
CA TRP A 223 19.56 -2.86 0.40
C TRP A 223 20.00 -4.01 -0.48
N TYR A 224 19.04 -4.68 -1.10
CA TYR A 224 19.36 -5.68 -2.12
C TYR A 224 20.03 -5.05 -3.35
N GLU A 225 19.43 -3.99 -3.90
CA GLU A 225 19.94 -3.34 -5.10
C GLU A 225 21.28 -2.65 -4.87
N ASP A 226 21.38 -1.77 -3.85
CA ASP A 226 22.52 -0.89 -3.65
C ASP A 226 23.33 -1.18 -2.38
N GLY A 227 22.81 -1.98 -1.45
CA GLY A 227 23.40 -2.13 -0.13
C GLY A 227 23.39 -0.83 0.66
N TYR A 228 22.52 0.08 0.32
CA TYR A 228 22.50 1.46 0.83
C TYR A 228 21.07 2.00 0.86
N ASP A 229 20.77 2.80 1.85
CA ASP A 229 19.71 3.79 1.81
C ASP A 229 20.12 5.08 2.51
N ARG A 230 19.36 6.15 2.29
CA ARG A 230 19.68 7.47 2.84
C ARG A 230 19.45 7.57 4.35
N TYR A 231 18.69 6.64 4.92
CA TYR A 231 18.38 6.62 6.36
C TYR A 231 19.48 5.93 7.16
N MET A 232 19.90 4.77 6.68
CA MET A 232 20.83 3.89 7.40
C MET A 232 22.26 3.98 6.86
N GLY A 233 22.46 4.55 5.66
CA GLY A 233 23.73 4.51 4.96
C GLY A 233 24.02 3.14 4.36
N THR A 234 25.26 2.71 4.34
CA THR A 234 25.64 1.38 3.83
C THR A 234 25.18 0.29 4.80
N SER A 235 24.29 -0.60 4.34
CA SER A 235 23.59 -1.60 5.14
C SER A 235 23.72 -3.02 4.58
N GLY A 236 24.47 -3.20 3.49
CA GLY A 236 24.67 -4.48 2.84
C GLY A 236 25.63 -4.40 1.67
N ARG A 237 25.78 -5.51 0.94
CA ARG A 237 26.69 -5.62 -0.21
C ARG A 237 26.18 -4.88 -1.45
N GLY A 238 24.90 -4.90 -1.68
CA GLY A 238 24.28 -4.36 -2.90
C GLY A 238 24.64 -5.18 -4.15
N TYR A 239 23.65 -5.90 -4.65
CA TYR A 239 23.83 -6.87 -5.75
C TYR A 239 23.71 -6.24 -7.14
N GLY A 240 23.36 -4.96 -7.20
CA GLY A 240 23.30 -4.19 -8.43
C GLY A 240 21.98 -4.24 -9.18
N ARG A 241 21.86 -3.34 -10.15
CA ARG A 241 20.62 -3.08 -10.90
C ARG A 241 20.13 -4.29 -11.71
N GLU A 242 21.03 -5.05 -12.32
CA GLU A 242 20.67 -6.20 -13.16
C GLU A 242 20.19 -7.39 -12.31
N GLU A 243 20.83 -7.64 -11.18
CA GLU A 243 20.37 -8.64 -10.22
C GLU A 243 19.01 -8.27 -9.63
N TYR A 244 18.81 -6.99 -9.29
CA TYR A 244 17.54 -6.48 -8.82
C TYR A 244 16.43 -6.66 -9.87
N ARG A 245 16.68 -6.30 -11.13
CA ARG A 245 15.75 -6.52 -12.24
C ARG A 245 15.38 -7.99 -12.40
N LEU A 246 16.37 -8.87 -12.35
CA LEU A 246 16.17 -10.32 -12.48
C LEU A 246 15.36 -10.87 -11.30
N ALA A 247 15.67 -10.43 -10.08
CA ALA A 247 14.94 -10.80 -8.87
C ALA A 247 13.46 -10.39 -8.97
N LEU A 248 13.17 -9.12 -9.30
CA LEU A 248 11.79 -8.65 -9.43
C LEU A 248 11.03 -9.34 -10.57
N LYS A 249 11.70 -9.66 -11.66
CA LYS A 249 11.11 -10.48 -12.73
C LYS A 249 10.66 -11.84 -12.21
N TYR A 250 11.52 -12.58 -11.50
CA TYR A 250 11.16 -13.89 -10.95
C TYR A 250 10.03 -13.80 -9.92
N ILE A 251 10.06 -12.77 -9.07
CA ILE A 251 9.01 -12.48 -8.10
C ILE A 251 7.67 -12.24 -8.81
N CYS A 252 7.66 -11.39 -9.84
CA CYS A 252 6.46 -11.05 -10.58
C CYS A 252 5.87 -12.28 -11.31
N GLU A 253 6.72 -13.04 -12.02
CA GLU A 253 6.30 -14.28 -12.69
C GLU A 253 5.66 -15.29 -11.70
N ALA A 254 6.28 -15.47 -10.53
CA ALA A 254 5.78 -16.39 -9.51
C ALA A 254 4.49 -15.84 -8.84
N ALA A 255 4.46 -14.56 -8.50
CA ALA A 255 3.30 -13.91 -7.93
C ALA A 255 2.07 -14.03 -8.85
N HIS A 256 2.26 -13.76 -10.15
CA HIS A 256 1.22 -13.93 -11.16
C HIS A 256 0.76 -15.39 -11.29
N LYS A 257 1.71 -16.32 -11.41
CA LYS A 257 1.44 -17.76 -11.54
C LYS A 257 0.56 -18.30 -10.41
N TYR A 258 0.78 -17.84 -9.18
CA TYR A 258 0.05 -18.31 -8.01
C TYR A 258 -1.09 -17.39 -7.57
N GLY A 259 -1.29 -16.24 -8.24
CA GLY A 259 -2.32 -15.27 -7.89
C GLY A 259 -2.09 -14.67 -6.49
N VAL A 260 -0.85 -14.27 -6.20
CA VAL A 260 -0.44 -13.60 -4.95
C VAL A 260 -0.08 -12.16 -5.26
N PHE A 261 -0.58 -11.23 -4.48
CA PHE A 261 -0.28 -9.81 -4.65
C PHE A 261 1.11 -9.49 -4.09
N ALA A 262 1.98 -8.92 -4.93
CA ALA A 262 3.35 -8.54 -4.57
C ALA A 262 3.46 -7.04 -4.28
N SER A 263 3.78 -6.67 -3.03
CA SER A 263 4.01 -5.30 -2.60
C SER A 263 5.49 -5.03 -2.42
N LEU A 264 6.02 -4.06 -3.15
CA LEU A 264 7.44 -3.68 -3.14
C LEU A 264 7.67 -2.55 -2.14
N VAL A 265 8.54 -2.77 -1.15
CA VAL A 265 8.82 -1.83 -0.07
C VAL A 265 10.29 -1.45 -0.06
N MET A 266 10.58 -0.19 0.27
CA MET A 266 11.92 0.41 0.26
C MET A 266 12.66 0.33 -1.09
N PRO A 267 12.04 0.50 -2.26
CA PRO A 267 12.79 0.56 -3.53
C PRO A 267 13.43 1.94 -3.72
N HIS A 268 14.48 2.01 -4.53
CA HIS A 268 15.09 3.29 -4.90
C HIS A 268 14.32 4.08 -5.95
N LEU A 269 13.52 3.46 -6.76
CA LEU A 269 12.75 4.07 -7.86
C LEU A 269 13.64 4.80 -8.91
N TYR A 270 14.84 4.27 -9.16
CA TYR A 270 15.71 4.82 -10.19
C TYR A 270 15.09 4.79 -11.59
N GLN A 271 15.51 5.71 -12.45
CA GLN A 271 15.07 5.77 -13.85
C GLN A 271 13.54 5.81 -13.97
N ASP A 272 12.90 6.65 -13.17
CA ASP A 272 11.45 6.79 -13.16
C ASP A 272 10.71 5.49 -12.79
N ALA A 273 11.22 4.78 -11.81
CA ALA A 273 10.71 3.49 -11.35
C ALA A 273 10.56 2.45 -12.48
N GLU A 274 11.52 2.42 -13.40
CA GLU A 274 11.45 1.58 -14.62
C GLU A 274 11.17 0.11 -14.29
N ILE A 275 11.90 -0.46 -13.31
CA ILE A 275 11.78 -1.86 -12.94
C ILE A 275 10.48 -2.11 -12.16
N GLU A 276 10.16 -1.21 -11.23
CA GLU A 276 8.98 -1.32 -10.38
C GLU A 276 7.68 -1.16 -11.17
N LYS A 277 7.68 -0.31 -12.21
CA LYS A 277 6.54 -0.19 -13.15
C LYS A 277 6.33 -1.47 -13.95
N GLU A 278 7.41 -2.16 -14.30
CA GLU A 278 7.36 -3.38 -15.12
C GLU A 278 6.94 -4.60 -14.29
N TYR A 279 7.47 -4.74 -13.07
CA TYR A 279 7.35 -5.98 -12.29
C TYR A 279 6.60 -5.82 -10.96
N GLY A 280 6.25 -4.62 -10.54
CA GLY A 280 5.55 -4.39 -9.27
C GLY A 280 4.05 -4.31 -9.41
N HIS A 281 3.29 -4.96 -8.51
CA HIS A 281 1.86 -4.71 -8.39
C HIS A 281 1.61 -3.41 -7.63
N MET A 282 2.34 -3.20 -6.54
CA MET A 282 2.27 -2.02 -5.70
C MET A 282 3.68 -1.65 -5.25
N VAL A 283 3.97 -0.36 -5.17
CA VAL A 283 5.28 0.16 -4.81
C VAL A 283 5.16 1.26 -3.77
N ARG A 284 5.91 1.15 -2.69
CA ARG A 284 5.96 2.16 -1.65
C ARG A 284 6.84 3.34 -2.09
N ILE A 285 6.28 4.55 -1.98
CA ILE A 285 6.85 5.80 -2.50
C ILE A 285 7.27 6.78 -1.39
N VAL A 286 7.16 6.41 -0.14
CA VAL A 286 7.36 7.29 1.01
C VAL A 286 8.11 6.56 2.13
N SER A 287 8.79 7.30 3.01
CA SER A 287 9.42 6.77 4.22
C SER A 287 8.44 6.05 5.12
N ASP A 288 8.97 5.31 6.11
CA ASP A 288 8.13 4.64 7.11
C ASP A 288 7.20 5.61 7.82
N THR A 289 5.97 5.15 8.07
CA THR A 289 4.96 5.92 8.79
C THR A 289 5.45 6.39 10.16
N SER A 290 6.27 5.58 10.83
CA SER A 290 6.95 5.94 12.09
C SER A 290 5.99 6.61 13.10
N MET A 291 6.17 7.92 13.37
CA MET A 291 5.32 8.67 14.29
C MET A 291 3.92 8.98 13.75
N GLY A 292 3.70 8.80 12.45
CA GLY A 292 2.41 9.05 11.80
C GLY A 292 2.00 10.51 11.78
N GLY A 293 0.69 10.75 11.79
CA GLY A 293 0.06 12.07 11.89
C GLY A 293 0.34 12.97 10.70
N TRP A 294 0.15 14.26 10.94
CA TRP A 294 0.31 15.28 9.90
C TRP A 294 1.73 15.44 9.39
N GLU A 295 2.73 15.04 10.20
CA GLU A 295 4.13 15.05 9.79
C GLU A 295 4.38 14.06 8.66
N HIS A 296 3.98 12.81 8.83
CA HIS A 296 4.11 11.78 7.80
C HIS A 296 3.18 12.04 6.60
N PHE A 297 1.99 12.56 6.85
CA PHE A 297 1.04 12.84 5.78
C PHE A 297 1.47 14.01 4.87
N SER A 298 1.98 15.12 5.44
CA SER A 298 2.07 16.38 4.70
C SER A 298 3.32 17.23 4.93
N ARG A 299 3.92 17.21 6.15
CA ARG A 299 4.95 18.19 6.52
C ARG A 299 6.37 17.68 6.40
N GLY A 300 6.60 16.37 6.60
CA GLY A 300 7.94 15.80 6.64
C GLY A 300 8.73 16.14 5.39
N SER A 301 9.78 16.93 5.52
CA SER A 301 10.64 17.42 4.43
C SER A 301 9.85 17.87 3.19
N ARG A 302 8.75 18.60 3.40
CA ARG A 302 7.85 19.04 2.33
C ARG A 302 8.60 19.69 1.17
N GLY A 303 8.31 19.25 -0.04
CA GLY A 303 8.91 19.77 -1.27
C GLY A 303 10.23 19.10 -1.64
N THR A 304 10.66 18.08 -0.90
CA THR A 304 11.89 17.34 -1.19
C THR A 304 11.59 15.94 -1.70
N VAL A 305 12.12 15.62 -2.88
CA VAL A 305 12.03 14.30 -3.51
C VAL A 305 13.42 13.81 -3.84
N TYR A 306 13.65 12.53 -3.66
CA TYR A 306 14.92 11.87 -3.92
C TYR A 306 14.72 10.64 -4.82
N GLN A 307 15.78 10.22 -5.50
CA GLN A 307 15.78 8.95 -6.25
C GLN A 307 16.06 7.76 -5.33
N GLU A 308 16.95 7.94 -4.34
CA GLU A 308 17.25 6.90 -3.37
C GLU A 308 16.16 6.82 -2.31
N TRP A 309 15.98 5.63 -1.76
CA TRP A 309 15.11 5.42 -0.61
C TRP A 309 15.64 6.17 0.64
N PRO A 310 14.76 6.78 1.45
CA PRO A 310 13.36 7.08 1.18
C PRO A 310 13.19 8.22 0.16
N ASN A 311 12.35 7.96 -0.85
CA ASN A 311 12.15 8.87 -1.98
C ASN A 311 11.45 10.17 -1.55
N CYS A 312 10.44 10.09 -0.70
CA CYS A 312 9.74 11.19 -0.07
C CYS A 312 9.60 10.95 1.43
N MET A 313 9.57 12.03 2.21
CA MET A 313 9.40 11.95 3.66
C MET A 313 7.95 12.18 4.10
N ASN A 314 7.07 12.55 3.18
CA ASN A 314 5.65 12.68 3.44
C ASN A 314 4.83 12.08 2.29
N MET A 315 3.67 11.56 2.66
CA MET A 315 2.76 10.86 1.75
C MET A 315 2.27 11.76 0.61
N PHE A 316 1.94 13.00 0.90
CA PHE A 316 1.36 13.92 -0.08
C PHE A 316 2.32 14.22 -1.23
N ASP A 317 3.56 14.58 -0.93
CA ASP A 317 4.58 14.83 -1.95
C ASP A 317 4.91 13.57 -2.74
N GLY A 318 4.91 12.40 -2.07
CA GLY A 318 5.10 11.11 -2.73
C GLY A 318 4.01 10.84 -3.77
N PHE A 319 2.75 10.95 -3.40
CA PHE A 319 1.65 10.75 -4.35
C PHE A 319 1.64 11.77 -5.49
N VAL A 320 1.91 13.05 -5.21
CA VAL A 320 1.98 14.07 -6.27
C VAL A 320 3.11 13.74 -7.24
N HIS A 321 4.33 13.52 -6.73
CA HIS A 321 5.50 13.30 -7.58
C HIS A 321 5.36 12.03 -8.45
N TRP A 322 4.94 10.92 -7.86
CA TRP A 322 4.84 9.64 -8.55
C TRP A 322 3.49 9.40 -9.25
N SER A 323 2.57 10.37 -9.23
CA SER A 323 1.26 10.21 -9.86
C SER A 323 1.33 9.81 -11.34
N HIS A 324 2.37 10.25 -12.06
CA HIS A 324 2.54 9.98 -13.49
C HIS A 324 2.78 8.51 -13.83
N ILE A 325 3.32 7.70 -12.89
CA ILE A 325 3.54 6.27 -13.12
C ILE A 325 2.32 5.40 -12.78
N SER A 326 1.35 5.93 -12.05
CA SER A 326 0.15 5.22 -11.63
C SER A 326 -1.00 5.36 -12.63
N GLY A 327 -2.04 4.56 -12.50
CA GLY A 327 -3.24 4.57 -13.32
C GLY A 327 -3.98 3.24 -13.23
N ARG A 328 -5.18 3.17 -13.79
CA ARG A 328 -5.87 1.88 -13.91
C ARG A 328 -5.02 0.92 -14.74
N GLY A 329 -4.85 -0.32 -14.26
CA GLY A 329 -3.99 -1.32 -14.90
C GLY A 329 -2.49 -0.98 -14.90
N LYS A 330 -2.05 -0.07 -14.02
CA LYS A 330 -0.64 0.26 -13.79
C LYS A 330 -0.27 -0.03 -12.34
N VAL A 331 1.01 0.17 -12.01
CA VAL A 331 1.50 0.02 -10.65
C VAL A 331 0.73 0.91 -9.67
N ILE A 332 0.39 0.34 -8.52
CA ILE A 332 -0.30 1.04 -7.43
C ILE A 332 0.74 1.73 -6.57
N LEU A 333 0.49 3.00 -6.22
CA LEU A 333 1.35 3.75 -5.30
C LEU A 333 0.92 3.48 -3.86
N ASP A 334 1.88 3.14 -3.00
CA ASP A 334 1.67 2.89 -1.58
C ASP A 334 2.23 4.05 -0.74
N GLY A 335 1.34 4.73 -0.02
CA GLY A 335 1.67 5.81 0.90
C GLY A 335 1.99 5.33 2.32
N ASP A 336 2.21 4.03 2.50
CA ASP A 336 2.44 3.36 3.77
C ASP A 336 1.19 3.34 4.69
N PHE A 337 1.37 3.02 5.95
CA PHE A 337 0.29 2.78 6.89
C PHE A 337 -0.45 4.03 7.33
N THR A 338 -1.69 3.85 7.72
CA THR A 338 -2.52 4.88 8.33
C THR A 338 -2.71 4.57 9.81
N ARG A 339 -2.15 5.42 10.68
CA ARG A 339 -2.29 5.42 12.13
C ARG A 339 -3.28 6.51 12.50
N LEU A 340 -4.60 6.22 12.47
CA LEU A 340 -5.67 7.23 12.70
C LEU A 340 -5.54 7.90 14.07
N ASN A 341 -5.08 7.16 15.08
CA ASN A 341 -4.86 7.69 16.42
C ASN A 341 -3.82 8.82 16.50
N THR A 342 -2.97 8.95 15.50
CA THR A 342 -1.92 9.98 15.45
C THR A 342 -2.37 11.30 14.81
N PHE A 343 -3.58 11.37 14.27
CA PHE A 343 -4.17 12.57 13.70
C PHE A 343 -5.06 13.29 14.71
N PHE A 344 -4.98 14.63 14.76
CA PHE A 344 -5.62 15.40 15.80
C PHE A 344 -7.10 15.73 15.55
N GLY A 345 -7.53 15.79 14.31
CA GLY A 345 -8.85 16.24 13.97
C GLY A 345 -9.51 15.47 12.86
N GLU A 346 -10.81 15.67 12.73
CA GLU A 346 -11.64 15.05 11.71
C GLU A 346 -11.10 15.36 10.30
N GLY A 347 -10.75 16.63 10.01
CA GLY A 347 -10.24 17.02 8.71
C GLY A 347 -8.90 16.37 8.37
N GLU A 348 -8.01 16.13 9.34
CA GLU A 348 -6.76 15.41 9.10
C GLU A 348 -7.02 13.94 8.76
N LYS A 349 -7.91 13.27 9.50
CA LYS A 349 -8.30 11.87 9.26
C LYS A 349 -9.02 11.70 7.92
N GLN A 350 -9.91 12.61 7.58
CA GLN A 350 -10.54 12.65 6.26
C GLN A 350 -9.50 12.86 5.14
N SER A 351 -8.53 13.74 5.35
CA SER A 351 -7.49 14.04 4.36
C SER A 351 -6.65 12.82 4.01
N VAL A 352 -6.18 12.06 5.02
CA VAL A 352 -5.32 10.89 4.74
C VAL A 352 -6.08 9.79 4.00
N ILE A 353 -7.32 9.52 4.39
CA ILE A 353 -8.16 8.53 3.69
C ILE A 353 -8.50 9.01 2.27
N SER A 354 -8.87 10.29 2.13
CA SER A 354 -9.19 10.88 0.81
C SER A 354 -8.02 10.81 -0.16
N LEU A 355 -6.80 11.15 0.28
CA LEU A 355 -5.65 11.17 -0.62
C LEU A 355 -5.30 9.78 -1.12
N GLN A 356 -5.31 8.78 -0.25
CA GLN A 356 -5.04 7.39 -0.64
C GLN A 356 -6.08 6.91 -1.67
N LEU A 357 -7.35 7.16 -1.43
CA LEU A 357 -8.41 6.79 -2.38
C LEU A 357 -8.33 7.59 -3.69
N MET A 358 -8.04 8.89 -3.61
CA MET A 358 -7.85 9.72 -4.82
C MET A 358 -6.68 9.26 -5.67
N ALA A 359 -5.60 8.82 -5.04
CA ALA A 359 -4.43 8.30 -5.75
C ALA A 359 -4.57 6.82 -6.18
N GLY A 360 -5.68 6.15 -5.83
CA GLY A 360 -5.86 4.72 -6.08
C GLY A 360 -4.94 3.84 -5.23
N GLY A 361 -4.45 4.35 -4.09
CA GLY A 361 -3.56 3.66 -3.18
C GLY A 361 -4.29 2.74 -2.18
N PRO A 362 -3.54 1.91 -1.44
CA PRO A 362 -4.10 1.08 -0.38
C PRO A 362 -4.56 1.92 0.81
N ILE A 363 -5.46 1.37 1.61
CA ILE A 363 -5.69 1.85 2.97
C ILE A 363 -5.32 0.72 3.94
N ALA A 364 -4.20 0.89 4.61
CA ALA A 364 -3.70 -0.04 5.61
C ALA A 364 -3.86 0.57 6.99
N ILE A 365 -4.92 0.19 7.70
CA ILE A 365 -5.17 0.65 9.07
C ILE A 365 -4.35 -0.19 10.05
N THR A 366 -3.68 0.47 10.99
CA THR A 366 -2.82 -0.24 11.95
C THR A 366 -3.23 -0.04 13.39
N ASP A 367 -4.18 0.84 13.66
CA ASP A 367 -4.68 1.10 15.01
C ASP A 367 -5.20 -0.19 15.65
N MET A 368 -4.81 -0.43 16.92
CA MET A 368 -5.14 -1.66 17.64
C MET A 368 -6.55 -1.61 18.21
N PRO A 369 -7.43 -2.55 17.82
CA PRO A 369 -8.73 -2.70 18.45
C PRO A 369 -8.63 -2.87 19.98
N GLY A 370 -9.46 -2.12 20.72
CA GLY A 370 -9.43 -2.16 22.18
C GLY A 370 -8.30 -1.38 22.84
N ASP A 371 -7.45 -0.70 22.05
CA ASP A 371 -6.35 0.14 22.55
C ASP A 371 -6.31 1.47 21.79
N SER A 372 -5.55 1.58 20.69
CA SER A 372 -5.41 2.83 19.93
C SER A 372 -6.55 3.10 18.96
N PHE A 373 -7.31 2.08 18.54
CA PHE A 373 -8.46 2.25 17.65
C PHE A 373 -9.68 2.76 18.41
N SER A 374 -10.10 3.99 18.10
CA SER A 374 -11.37 4.54 18.61
C SER A 374 -12.55 4.04 17.77
N LEU A 375 -13.63 3.59 18.41
CA LEU A 375 -14.85 3.22 17.69
C LEU A 375 -15.44 4.41 16.91
N ASP A 376 -15.20 5.66 17.35
CA ASP A 376 -15.59 6.86 16.62
C ASP A 376 -14.83 7.01 15.30
N ASP A 377 -13.69 6.36 15.15
CA ASP A 377 -12.87 6.38 13.93
C ASP A 377 -13.38 5.42 12.85
N LEU A 378 -14.28 4.51 13.19
CA LEU A 378 -14.95 3.64 12.22
C LEU A 378 -15.61 4.43 11.08
N LYS A 379 -16.17 5.62 11.39
CA LYS A 379 -16.80 6.47 10.37
C LYS A 379 -15.89 6.83 9.19
N TYR A 380 -14.55 6.84 9.37
CA TYR A 380 -13.59 7.15 8.31
C TYR A 380 -13.34 5.97 7.37
N ILE A 381 -13.60 4.74 7.84
CA ILE A 381 -13.39 3.51 7.07
C ILE A 381 -14.69 2.75 6.78
N GLN A 382 -15.84 3.35 7.11
CA GLN A 382 -17.17 2.77 6.87
C GLN A 382 -18.03 3.62 5.94
N ASN A 383 -17.50 4.72 5.40
CA ASN A 383 -18.21 5.53 4.43
C ASN A 383 -18.18 4.88 3.06
N ARG A 384 -19.29 4.27 2.65
CA ARG A 384 -19.40 3.51 1.39
C ARG A 384 -19.23 4.39 0.15
N GLU A 385 -19.62 5.66 0.23
CA GLU A 385 -19.53 6.56 -0.93
C GLU A 385 -18.07 6.86 -1.29
N ILE A 386 -17.23 7.14 -0.30
CA ILE A 386 -15.79 7.35 -0.60
C ILE A 386 -15.06 6.02 -0.90
N LEU A 387 -15.47 4.92 -0.28
CA LEU A 387 -14.87 3.60 -0.53
C LEU A 387 -15.28 3.03 -1.89
N ALA A 388 -16.33 3.56 -2.52
CA ALA A 388 -16.69 3.23 -3.89
C ALA A 388 -15.55 3.54 -4.89
N LEU A 389 -14.68 4.53 -4.59
CA LEU A 389 -13.49 4.81 -5.39
C LEU A 389 -12.56 3.58 -5.46
N ASN A 390 -12.33 2.92 -4.33
CA ASN A 390 -11.53 1.70 -4.32
C ASN A 390 -12.22 0.57 -5.10
N SER A 391 -13.53 0.40 -4.93
CA SER A 391 -14.29 -0.64 -5.65
C SER A 391 -14.29 -0.42 -7.17
N ASP A 392 -14.25 0.84 -7.62
CA ASP A 392 -14.12 1.24 -9.02
C ASP A 392 -12.70 1.07 -9.58
N ALA A 393 -11.70 0.74 -8.74
CA ALA A 393 -10.29 0.85 -9.06
C ALA A 393 -9.93 2.26 -9.57
N PHE A 394 -10.55 3.28 -8.98
CA PHE A 394 -10.34 4.68 -9.33
C PHE A 394 -8.89 5.10 -9.09
N VAL A 395 -8.33 5.86 -10.02
CA VAL A 395 -7.03 6.51 -9.88
C VAL A 395 -7.13 7.91 -10.43
N GLY A 396 -7.16 8.88 -9.54
CA GLY A 396 -7.11 10.30 -9.88
C GLY A 396 -5.69 10.81 -10.01
N LYS A 397 -5.59 12.07 -10.40
CA LYS A 397 -4.34 12.80 -10.59
C LYS A 397 -4.43 14.16 -9.92
N PRO A 398 -3.31 14.74 -9.45
CA PRO A 398 -3.28 16.15 -9.11
C PRO A 398 -3.48 16.99 -10.37
N LEU A 399 -4.05 18.17 -10.23
CA LEU A 399 -4.22 19.11 -11.33
C LEU A 399 -2.87 19.59 -11.88
N SER A 400 -1.83 19.55 -11.07
CA SER A 400 -0.42 19.72 -11.45
C SER A 400 0.46 18.74 -10.66
N ASP A 401 1.32 18.01 -11.34
CA ASP A 401 2.33 17.11 -10.76
C ASP A 401 3.75 17.72 -10.82
N THR A 402 3.91 18.83 -11.53
CA THR A 402 5.20 19.51 -11.77
C THR A 402 5.34 20.84 -11.04
N GLY A 403 4.27 21.35 -10.43
CA GLY A 403 4.23 22.66 -9.79
C GLY A 403 5.00 22.79 -8.48
N GLY A 404 5.54 21.71 -7.96
CA GLY A 404 6.18 21.65 -6.66
C GLY A 404 5.17 21.66 -5.49
N SER A 405 5.64 21.31 -4.30
CA SER A 405 4.81 21.04 -3.12
C SER A 405 3.98 22.23 -2.62
N TRP A 406 4.33 23.45 -3.02
CA TRP A 406 3.66 24.69 -2.62
C TRP A 406 2.65 25.21 -3.66
N ASP A 407 2.62 24.61 -4.84
CA ASP A 407 1.63 24.96 -5.86
C ASP A 407 0.22 24.49 -5.40
N PRO A 408 -0.77 25.38 -5.29
CA PRO A 408 -2.13 25.01 -4.94
C PRO A 408 -2.76 23.95 -5.85
N LYS A 409 -2.33 23.85 -7.11
CA LYS A 409 -2.82 22.85 -8.06
C LYS A 409 -2.40 21.42 -7.72
N THR A 410 -1.32 21.22 -6.97
CA THR A 410 -0.94 19.90 -6.43
C THR A 410 -1.90 19.41 -5.35
N GLN A 411 -2.67 20.33 -4.75
CA GLN A 411 -3.64 20.07 -3.70
C GLN A 411 -5.08 19.91 -4.23
N ILE A 412 -5.25 19.92 -5.55
CA ILE A 412 -6.51 19.67 -6.25
C ILE A 412 -6.34 18.39 -7.06
N TRP A 413 -7.07 17.38 -6.68
CA TRP A 413 -7.03 16.06 -7.33
C TRP A 413 -8.33 15.79 -8.05
N TRP A 414 -8.28 15.09 -9.17
CA TRP A 414 -9.46 14.75 -9.92
C TRP A 414 -9.29 13.48 -10.73
N GLY A 415 -10.40 12.91 -11.14
CA GLY A 415 -10.45 11.77 -12.04
C GLY A 415 -11.90 11.42 -12.36
N GLN A 416 -12.09 10.40 -13.19
CA GLN A 416 -13.40 9.93 -13.59
C GLN A 416 -13.59 8.47 -13.20
N MET A 417 -14.71 8.16 -12.59
CA MET A 417 -15.13 6.79 -12.32
C MET A 417 -15.62 6.11 -13.62
N LYS A 418 -15.70 4.79 -13.61
CA LYS A 418 -16.17 4.00 -14.76
C LYS A 418 -17.60 4.34 -15.18
N ASN A 419 -18.46 4.74 -14.23
CA ASN A 419 -19.82 5.19 -14.51
C ASN A 419 -19.92 6.59 -15.11
N GLY A 420 -18.81 7.30 -15.27
CA GLY A 420 -18.73 8.64 -15.83
C GLY A 420 -18.74 9.78 -14.81
N ASP A 421 -18.92 9.51 -13.53
CA ASP A 421 -18.87 10.53 -12.49
C ASP A 421 -17.47 11.10 -12.33
N TYR A 422 -17.37 12.41 -12.16
CA TYR A 422 -16.12 13.07 -11.83
C TYR A 422 -15.94 13.12 -10.32
N ILE A 423 -14.75 12.77 -9.85
CA ILE A 423 -14.37 12.89 -8.45
C ILE A 423 -13.34 14.01 -8.33
N VAL A 424 -13.58 14.91 -7.39
CA VAL A 424 -12.67 16.04 -7.10
C VAL A 424 -12.31 16.02 -5.62
N GLY A 425 -11.01 15.99 -5.31
CA GLY A 425 -10.46 16.12 -3.97
C GLY A 425 -9.81 17.49 -3.79
N LEU A 426 -10.31 18.27 -2.85
CA LEU A 426 -9.76 19.59 -2.50
C LEU A 426 -9.05 19.49 -1.16
N PHE A 427 -7.73 19.61 -1.17
CA PHE A 427 -6.91 19.48 0.02
C PHE A 427 -6.39 20.84 0.50
N ASN A 428 -6.16 20.96 1.79
CA ASN A 428 -5.48 22.09 2.38
C ASN A 428 -4.33 21.60 3.28
N ARG A 429 -3.10 21.80 2.85
CA ARG A 429 -1.87 21.46 3.58
C ARG A 429 -1.37 22.59 4.47
N GLU A 430 -2.00 23.75 4.39
CA GLU A 430 -1.58 24.95 5.11
C GLU A 430 -2.22 25.01 6.51
N ASP A 431 -1.59 25.74 7.42
CA ASP A 431 -2.11 25.94 8.78
C ASP A 431 -3.34 26.85 8.80
N ASP A 432 -3.45 27.74 7.81
CA ASP A 432 -4.55 28.66 7.66
C ASP A 432 -5.59 28.16 6.65
N ARG A 433 -6.84 28.61 6.79
CA ARG A 433 -7.91 28.31 5.87
C ARG A 433 -7.57 28.85 4.46
N GLN A 434 -7.63 27.97 3.47
CA GLN A 434 -7.38 28.30 2.07
C GLN A 434 -8.64 28.06 1.23
N ASN A 435 -8.78 28.86 0.17
CA ASN A 435 -9.71 28.57 -0.90
C ASN A 435 -9.02 27.69 -1.95
N ARG A 436 -9.76 26.70 -2.44
CA ARG A 436 -9.36 25.90 -3.60
C ARG A 436 -10.48 25.96 -4.63
N THR A 437 -10.14 26.26 -5.85
CA THR A 437 -11.10 26.37 -6.95
C THR A 437 -10.56 25.53 -8.10
N ILE A 438 -11.44 24.75 -8.71
CA ILE A 438 -11.19 24.04 -9.95
C ILE A 438 -12.07 24.64 -11.04
N ASP A 439 -11.44 25.02 -12.16
CA ASP A 439 -12.18 25.38 -13.36
C ASP A 439 -12.58 24.07 -14.06
N PHE A 440 -13.86 23.87 -14.28
CA PHE A 440 -14.38 22.66 -14.91
C PHE A 440 -13.79 22.44 -16.31
N SER A 441 -13.44 23.51 -17.04
CA SER A 441 -12.77 23.40 -18.32
C SER A 441 -11.38 22.79 -18.25
N GLU A 442 -10.66 22.91 -17.11
CA GLU A 442 -9.34 22.28 -16.89
C GLU A 442 -9.45 20.74 -16.81
N ILE A 443 -10.63 20.21 -16.51
CA ILE A 443 -10.89 18.77 -16.38
C ILE A 443 -11.88 18.25 -17.42
N GLY A 444 -12.16 19.07 -18.46
CA GLY A 444 -13.00 18.67 -19.60
C GLY A 444 -14.50 18.62 -19.32
N ILE A 445 -14.96 19.30 -18.27
CA ILE A 445 -16.39 19.42 -17.96
C ILE A 445 -16.93 20.71 -18.60
N GLU A 446 -18.06 20.60 -19.28
CA GLU A 446 -18.79 21.71 -19.84
C GLU A 446 -20.19 21.83 -19.21
N GLY A 447 -20.56 23.03 -18.81
CA GLY A 447 -21.90 23.34 -18.28
C GLY A 447 -22.03 23.16 -16.78
N GLU A 448 -23.26 22.99 -16.35
CA GLU A 448 -23.64 22.89 -14.94
C GLU A 448 -23.72 21.42 -14.50
N MET A 449 -23.18 21.13 -13.30
CA MET A 449 -23.10 19.78 -12.76
C MET A 449 -23.74 19.70 -11.38
N ASN A 450 -24.36 18.57 -11.07
CA ASN A 450 -24.79 18.28 -9.70
C ASN A 450 -23.54 17.97 -8.84
N VAL A 451 -23.54 18.48 -7.62
CA VAL A 451 -22.42 18.32 -6.68
C VAL A 451 -22.88 17.59 -5.44
N ARG A 452 -22.11 16.57 -5.04
CA ARG A 452 -22.33 15.79 -3.83
C ARG A 452 -21.09 15.78 -2.96
N ASP A 453 -21.23 16.12 -1.68
CA ASP A 453 -20.19 15.96 -0.67
C ASP A 453 -20.19 14.51 -0.16
N LEU A 454 -19.17 13.74 -0.53
CA LEU A 454 -19.08 12.31 -0.18
C LEU A 454 -18.81 12.05 1.31
N TRP A 455 -18.17 13.00 2.01
CA TRP A 455 -17.96 12.86 3.44
C TRP A 455 -19.23 13.14 4.24
N LYS A 456 -19.97 14.18 3.86
CA LYS A 456 -21.26 14.50 4.47
C LYS A 456 -22.40 13.62 3.94
N GLN A 457 -22.19 12.95 2.81
CA GLN A 457 -23.22 12.19 2.09
C GLN A 457 -24.44 13.08 1.75
N LEU A 458 -24.17 14.29 1.29
CA LEU A 458 -25.16 15.34 1.07
C LEU A 458 -25.00 15.96 -0.32
N ASP A 459 -26.14 16.18 -0.97
CA ASP A 459 -26.18 16.95 -2.21
C ASP A 459 -26.02 18.45 -1.91
N GLU A 460 -25.04 19.08 -2.53
CA GLU A 460 -24.71 20.50 -2.33
C GLU A 460 -25.32 21.40 -3.43
N GLY A 461 -26.17 20.83 -4.30
CA GLY A 461 -26.80 21.55 -5.41
C GLY A 461 -25.98 21.46 -6.70
N THR A 462 -25.92 22.55 -7.47
CA THR A 462 -25.23 22.60 -8.76
C THR A 462 -24.07 23.59 -8.75
N ALA A 463 -23.07 23.30 -9.57
CA ALA A 463 -21.95 24.19 -9.82
C ALA A 463 -21.62 24.22 -11.32
N SER A 464 -21.03 25.33 -11.78
CA SER A 464 -20.59 25.53 -13.17
C SER A 464 -19.10 25.84 -13.28
N GLN A 465 -18.41 25.88 -12.17
CA GLN A 465 -16.96 26.01 -12.05
C GLN A 465 -16.48 25.60 -10.65
#